data_964926aa588619404764276158a010d3
#
_entry.id   964926aa588619404764276158a010d3
#
_cell.length_a   1.000
_cell.length_b   1.000
_cell.length_c   1.000
_cell.angle_alpha   90.00
_cell.angle_beta   90.00
_cell.angle_gamma   90.00
#
_symmetry.space_group_name_H-M   'P 1'
#
loop_
_entity.id
_entity.type
_entity.pdbx_description
1 polymer ?
#
loop_
_entity_poly.entity_id
_entity_poly.type
_entity_poly.pdbx_seq_one_letter_code
_entity_poly.pdbx_strand_id
1 'polypeptide(L)'
;MKFQKFLIFCLLLFSSIIFSQNEDFVDNNGVKIFYVDYGPIENEPILLVQGLGGQLTFWPDELITVLQKNGYRPIVYDNRDVGLSEDFKEYGKPNFIWNYIKFYLGLPLRSAYSLADMGSDGIAILNHLNIEKTHI
;
A
#
# COMPACT_ATOMS: atom_id res chain seq x y z
N MET A 1 -38.74 -32.90 -13.21
CA MET A 1 -38.17 -31.85 -14.10
C MET A 1 -38.23 -30.42 -13.56
N LYS A 2 -39.23 -30.00 -12.81
CA LYS A 2 -39.32 -28.65 -12.22
C LYS A 2 -38.37 -28.46 -11.00
N PHE A 3 -38.14 -29.48 -10.19
CA PHE A 3 -37.26 -29.42 -9.00
C PHE A 3 -35.76 -29.30 -9.36
N GLN A 4 -35.36 -29.91 -10.48
CA GLN A 4 -33.97 -29.87 -10.93
C GLN A 4 -33.59 -28.48 -11.51
N LYS A 5 -34.53 -27.76 -12.11
CA LYS A 5 -34.33 -26.39 -12.60
C LYS A 5 -34.26 -25.38 -11.46
N PHE A 6 -34.95 -25.61 -10.35
CA PHE A 6 -34.91 -24.76 -9.17
C PHE A 6 -33.56 -24.91 -8.43
N LEU A 7 -33.01 -26.12 -8.34
CA LEU A 7 -31.71 -26.37 -7.75
C LEU A 7 -30.57 -25.71 -8.55
N ILE A 8 -30.63 -25.73 -9.89
CA ILE A 8 -29.64 -25.07 -10.75
C ILE A 8 -29.73 -23.54 -10.63
N PHE A 9 -30.92 -22.98 -10.48
CA PHE A 9 -31.11 -21.54 -10.26
C PHE A 9 -30.58 -21.07 -8.91
N CYS A 10 -30.70 -21.85 -7.84
CA CYS A 10 -30.11 -21.55 -6.54
C CYS A 10 -28.57 -21.66 -6.53
N LEU A 11 -27.98 -22.54 -7.35
CA LEU A 11 -26.53 -22.67 -7.47
C LEU A 11 -25.87 -21.47 -8.20
N LEU A 12 -26.62 -20.77 -9.05
CA LEU A 12 -26.15 -19.59 -9.77
C LEU A 12 -26.16 -18.29 -8.93
N LEU A 13 -26.81 -18.32 -7.76
CA LEU A 13 -26.87 -17.16 -6.85
C LEU A 13 -25.73 -17.11 -5.82
N PHE A 14 -24.90 -18.15 -5.72
CA PHE A 14 -23.63 -18.07 -5.02
C PHE A 14 -22.55 -17.50 -5.94
N SER A 15 -22.76 -16.26 -6.38
CA SER A 15 -21.68 -15.44 -6.88
C SER A 15 -20.75 -15.14 -5.69
N SER A 16 -19.75 -15.98 -5.52
CA SER A 16 -18.63 -15.65 -4.63
C SER A 16 -18.07 -14.32 -5.09
N ILE A 17 -18.23 -13.27 -4.29
CA ILE A 17 -17.52 -12.01 -4.52
C ILE A 17 -16.03 -12.36 -4.32
N ILE A 18 -15.37 -12.70 -5.42
CA ILE A 18 -13.91 -12.84 -5.45
C ILE A 18 -13.43 -11.40 -5.47
N PHE A 19 -13.01 -10.88 -4.31
CA PHE A 19 -12.27 -9.64 -4.27
C PHE A 19 -10.97 -9.83 -5.04
N SER A 20 -10.85 -9.14 -6.16
CA SER A 20 -9.60 -9.14 -6.93
C SER A 20 -8.54 -8.41 -6.12
N GLN A 21 -7.45 -9.10 -5.82
CA GLN A 21 -6.24 -8.51 -5.29
C GLN A 21 -5.30 -8.29 -6.48
N ASN A 22 -4.81 -7.08 -6.65
CA ASN A 22 -3.85 -6.72 -7.70
C ASN A 22 -2.56 -6.21 -7.05
N GLU A 23 -1.45 -6.89 -7.32
CA GLU A 23 -0.12 -6.56 -6.83
C GLU A 23 0.70 -5.98 -7.97
N ASP A 24 1.35 -4.84 -7.75
CA ASP A 24 2.18 -4.22 -8.78
C ASP A 24 3.21 -3.27 -8.16
N PHE A 25 4.03 -2.68 -9.01
CA PHE A 25 5.02 -1.68 -8.68
C PHE A 25 4.70 -0.37 -9.40
N VAL A 26 4.93 0.74 -8.70
CA VAL A 26 4.97 2.07 -9.33
C VAL A 26 6.38 2.64 -9.24
N ASP A 27 6.83 3.30 -10.29
CA ASP A 27 8.07 4.07 -10.28
C ASP A 27 7.79 5.50 -9.80
N ASN A 28 8.50 5.92 -8.75
CA ASN A 28 8.52 7.30 -8.29
C ASN A 28 9.94 7.87 -8.39
N ASN A 29 10.24 8.50 -9.52
CA ASN A 29 11.55 9.10 -9.80
C ASN A 29 12.73 8.10 -9.69
N GLY A 30 12.57 6.90 -10.24
CA GLY A 30 13.56 5.83 -10.24
C GLY A 30 13.54 4.95 -9.01
N VAL A 31 12.59 5.15 -8.09
CA VAL A 31 12.38 4.30 -6.90
C VAL A 31 11.11 3.48 -7.10
N LYS A 32 11.25 2.16 -7.08
CA LYS A 32 10.13 1.23 -7.22
C LYS A 32 9.43 1.02 -5.89
N ILE A 33 8.15 1.32 -5.86
CA ILE A 33 7.30 1.15 -4.69
C ILE A 33 6.31 0.03 -4.95
N PHE A 34 6.34 -1.01 -4.11
CA PHE A 34 5.42 -2.14 -4.17
C PHE A 34 4.11 -1.80 -3.47
N TYR A 35 2.99 -2.12 -4.09
CA TYR A 35 1.65 -1.92 -3.51
C TYR A 35 0.71 -3.08 -3.83
N VAL A 36 -0.35 -3.18 -3.05
CA VAL A 36 -1.45 -4.12 -3.24
C VAL A 36 -2.76 -3.36 -3.20
N ASP A 37 -3.56 -3.53 -4.23
CA ASP A 37 -4.89 -2.99 -4.38
C ASP A 37 -5.92 -4.10 -4.12
N TYR A 38 -6.73 -3.95 -3.09
CA TYR A 38 -7.64 -4.98 -2.59
C TYR A 38 -9.09 -4.78 -3.00
N GLY A 39 -9.39 -3.89 -3.89
CA GLY A 39 -10.79 -3.61 -4.08
C GLY A 39 -11.29 -3.56 -5.50
N PRO A 40 -12.62 -3.65 -5.69
CA PRO A 40 -13.24 -3.23 -6.92
C PRO A 40 -12.95 -1.75 -7.18
N ILE A 41 -12.68 -1.41 -8.43
CA ILE A 41 -12.29 -0.04 -8.82
C ILE A 41 -13.38 1.00 -8.54
N GLU A 42 -14.63 0.57 -8.47
CA GLU A 42 -15.80 1.39 -8.18
C GLU A 42 -15.99 1.74 -6.71
N ASN A 43 -15.27 1.07 -5.82
CA ASN A 43 -15.34 1.33 -4.38
C ASN A 43 -14.53 2.57 -3.99
N GLU A 44 -14.88 3.16 -2.83
CA GLU A 44 -14.22 4.35 -2.30
C GLU A 44 -12.79 4.03 -1.84
N PRO A 45 -11.74 4.64 -2.43
CA PRO A 45 -10.37 4.27 -2.13
C PRO A 45 -9.95 4.74 -0.73
N ILE A 46 -9.17 3.88 -0.06
CA ILE A 46 -8.50 4.19 1.20
C ILE A 46 -7.04 3.73 1.13
N LEU A 47 -6.11 4.68 1.26
CA LEU A 47 -4.67 4.40 1.28
C LEU A 47 -4.22 4.16 2.71
N LEU A 48 -3.74 2.96 2.99
CA LEU A 48 -3.25 2.57 4.32
C LEU A 48 -1.72 2.72 4.37
N VAL A 49 -1.26 3.68 5.16
CA VAL A 49 0.16 4.03 5.30
C VAL A 49 0.72 3.41 6.58
N GLN A 50 1.75 2.57 6.44
CA GLN A 50 2.44 2.00 7.59
C GLN A 50 3.41 2.99 8.23
N GLY A 51 3.64 2.82 9.53
CA GLY A 51 4.66 3.55 10.27
C GLY A 51 6.08 3.14 9.89
N LEU A 52 7.06 3.75 10.56
CA LEU A 52 8.48 3.53 10.30
C LEU A 52 8.86 2.03 10.41
N GLY A 53 9.40 1.48 9.31
CA GLY A 53 9.84 0.08 9.23
C GLY A 53 8.70 -0.94 9.16
N GLY A 54 7.45 -0.51 9.14
CA GLY A 54 6.30 -1.38 8.98
C GLY A 54 6.13 -1.81 7.52
N GLN A 55 5.90 -3.12 7.31
CA GLN A 55 5.57 -3.70 6.00
C GLN A 55 4.07 -3.69 5.78
N LEU A 56 3.64 -3.69 4.53
CA LEU A 56 2.22 -3.79 4.16
C LEU A 56 1.55 -5.05 4.75
N THR A 57 2.31 -6.12 4.95
CA THR A 57 1.84 -7.38 5.56
C THR A 57 1.49 -7.26 7.05
N PHE A 58 1.77 -6.12 7.69
CA PHE A 58 1.38 -5.87 9.09
C PHE A 58 -0.08 -5.43 9.21
N TRP A 59 -0.75 -5.11 8.11
CA TRP A 59 -2.18 -4.88 8.13
C TRP A 59 -2.92 -6.21 8.28
N PRO A 60 -3.75 -6.39 9.32
CA PRO A 60 -4.51 -7.64 9.51
C PRO A 60 -5.49 -7.88 8.36
N ASP A 61 -5.59 -9.12 7.88
CA ASP A 61 -6.54 -9.50 6.82
C ASP A 61 -7.99 -9.19 7.22
N GLU A 62 -8.29 -9.26 8.51
CA GLU A 62 -9.59 -8.90 9.06
C GLU A 62 -9.92 -7.42 8.81
N LEU A 63 -8.94 -6.52 8.97
CA LEU A 63 -9.13 -5.08 8.68
C LEU A 63 -9.43 -4.87 7.20
N ILE A 64 -8.64 -5.46 6.32
CA ILE A 64 -8.85 -5.40 4.86
C ILE A 64 -10.24 -5.89 4.51
N THR A 65 -10.63 -7.05 5.05
CA THR A 65 -11.95 -7.65 4.83
C THR A 65 -13.09 -6.76 5.32
N VAL A 66 -12.94 -6.14 6.49
CA VAL A 66 -13.95 -5.23 7.05
C VAL A 66 -14.10 -3.98 6.17
N LEU A 67 -12.99 -3.39 5.73
CA LEU A 67 -13.02 -2.23 4.82
C LEU A 67 -13.73 -2.58 3.51
N GLN A 68 -13.37 -3.69 2.87
CA GLN A 68 -14.02 -4.16 1.63
C GLN A 68 -15.53 -4.37 1.80
N LYS A 69 -15.97 -5.02 2.90
CA LYS A 69 -17.39 -5.25 3.20
C LYS A 69 -18.17 -3.95 3.43
N ASN A 70 -17.49 -2.88 3.80
CA ASN A 70 -18.09 -1.55 3.98
C ASN A 70 -17.96 -0.65 2.75
N GLY A 71 -17.60 -1.19 1.60
CA GLY A 71 -17.58 -0.45 0.34
C GLY A 71 -16.31 0.33 0.09
N TYR A 72 -15.24 0.07 0.84
CA TYR A 72 -13.93 0.67 0.59
C TYR A 72 -13.08 -0.20 -0.34
N ARG A 73 -12.13 0.46 -1.02
CA ARG A 73 -11.05 -0.15 -1.81
C ARG A 73 -9.73 0.09 -1.08
N PRO A 74 -9.30 -0.84 -0.20
CA PRO A 74 -8.04 -0.70 0.52
C PRO A 74 -6.86 -0.81 -0.44
N ILE A 75 -5.93 0.14 -0.35
CA ILE A 75 -4.66 0.15 -1.05
C ILE A 75 -3.58 0.21 0.02
N VAL A 76 -2.69 -0.78 0.02
CA VAL A 76 -1.59 -0.87 0.97
C VAL A 76 -0.27 -0.87 0.20
N TYR A 77 0.81 -0.41 0.80
CA TYR A 77 2.11 -0.42 0.15
C TYR A 77 3.25 -0.54 1.16
N ASP A 78 4.38 -1.02 0.68
CA ASP A 78 5.63 -0.96 1.40
C ASP A 78 6.28 0.41 1.17
N ASN A 79 6.60 1.10 2.26
CA ASN A 79 7.40 2.31 2.16
C ASN A 79 8.74 2.00 1.49
N ARG A 80 9.39 3.01 0.88
CA ARG A 80 10.77 2.86 0.39
C ARG A 80 11.67 2.34 1.50
N ASP A 81 12.67 1.53 1.16
CA ASP A 81 13.58 0.84 2.10
C ASP A 81 12.90 -0.24 2.97
N VAL A 82 11.69 -0.66 2.61
CA VAL A 82 10.90 -1.66 3.37
C VAL A 82 10.31 -2.69 2.41
N GLY A 83 10.25 -3.96 2.85
CA GLY A 83 9.53 -5.04 2.19
C GLY A 83 10.01 -5.34 0.78
N LEU A 84 9.11 -5.23 -0.20
CA LEU A 84 9.40 -5.44 -1.63
C LEU A 84 9.69 -4.14 -2.39
N SER A 85 9.52 -2.97 -1.75
CA SER A 85 9.92 -1.69 -2.33
C SER A 85 11.45 -1.56 -2.42
N GLU A 86 11.92 -0.63 -3.27
CA GLU A 86 13.34 -0.35 -3.49
C GLU A 86 14.07 -0.08 -2.16
N ASP A 87 15.19 -0.76 -1.96
CA ASP A 87 16.04 -0.57 -0.78
C ASP A 87 17.22 0.36 -1.08
N PHE A 88 17.70 1.01 -0.02
CA PHE A 88 18.80 1.99 -0.06
C PHE A 88 20.05 1.49 0.64
N LYS A 89 20.28 0.17 0.64
CA LYS A 89 21.45 -0.46 1.29
C LYS A 89 22.79 0.07 0.82
N GLU A 90 22.86 0.57 -0.40
CA GLU A 90 24.07 1.20 -0.98
C GLU A 90 24.50 2.45 -0.23
N TYR A 91 23.59 3.14 0.45
CA TYR A 91 23.90 4.32 1.28
C TYR A 91 24.51 3.94 2.64
N GLY A 92 24.59 2.64 2.95
CA GLY A 92 25.15 2.10 4.18
C GLY A 92 24.31 2.40 5.42
N LYS A 93 24.79 1.90 6.56
CA LYS A 93 24.09 2.13 7.82
C LYS A 93 24.45 3.51 8.38
N PRO A 94 23.44 4.31 8.80
CA PRO A 94 23.70 5.62 9.39
C PRO A 94 24.46 5.48 10.71
N ASN A 95 25.51 6.29 10.88
CA ASN A 95 26.17 6.43 12.18
C ASN A 95 25.33 7.36 13.07
N PHE A 96 24.48 6.76 13.92
CA PHE A 96 23.55 7.50 14.77
C PHE A 96 24.25 8.47 15.73
N ILE A 97 25.40 8.07 16.31
CA ILE A 97 26.13 8.91 17.25
C ILE A 97 26.67 10.15 16.53
N TRP A 98 27.29 9.95 15.37
CA TRP A 98 27.82 11.06 14.57
C TRP A 98 26.73 11.98 14.04
N ASN A 99 25.62 11.41 13.59
CA ASN A 99 24.46 12.18 13.14
C ASN A 99 23.82 12.98 14.29
N TYR A 100 23.76 12.42 15.50
CA TYR A 100 23.31 13.13 16.70
C TYR A 100 24.19 14.34 17.02
N ILE A 101 25.53 14.17 16.97
CA ILE A 101 26.50 15.27 17.19
C ILE A 101 26.29 16.36 16.10
N LYS A 102 26.17 15.97 14.83
CA LYS A 102 25.90 16.93 13.75
C LYS A 102 24.61 17.69 13.97
N PHE A 103 23.53 16.99 14.36
CA PHE A 103 22.24 17.61 14.65
C PHE A 103 22.37 18.66 15.77
N TYR A 104 23.03 18.31 16.86
CA TYR A 104 23.25 19.21 18.00
C TYR A 104 24.09 20.45 17.64
N LEU A 105 25.03 20.30 16.70
CA LEU A 105 25.88 21.39 16.20
C LEU A 105 25.25 22.17 15.06
N GLY A 106 24.02 21.87 14.66
CA GLY A 106 23.34 22.51 13.53
C GLY A 106 23.97 22.21 12.16
N LEU A 107 24.74 21.12 12.06
CA LEU A 107 25.38 20.69 10.81
C LEU A 107 24.40 19.89 9.94
N PRO A 108 24.55 19.97 8.60
CA PRO A 108 23.66 19.27 7.69
C PRO A 108 23.76 17.74 7.87
N LEU A 109 22.59 17.10 7.98
CA LEU A 109 22.46 15.65 7.95
C LEU A 109 22.27 15.20 6.50
N ARG A 110 22.91 14.08 6.14
CA ARG A 110 22.64 13.40 4.86
C ARG A 110 21.67 12.28 5.11
N SER A 111 20.58 12.27 4.35
CA SER A 111 19.61 11.17 4.28
C SER A 111 19.53 10.69 2.84
N ALA A 112 19.27 9.41 2.64
CA ALA A 112 19.01 8.83 1.32
C ALA A 112 17.71 9.39 0.73
N TYR A 113 16.74 9.68 1.57
CA TYR A 113 15.43 10.24 1.21
C TYR A 113 14.87 11.06 2.37
N SER A 114 13.82 11.82 2.09
CA SER A 114 13.09 12.65 3.05
C SER A 114 11.67 12.10 3.30
N LEU A 115 10.98 12.65 4.31
CA LEU A 115 9.54 12.38 4.51
C LEU A 115 8.69 12.88 3.34
N ALA A 116 9.12 13.95 2.65
CA ALA A 116 8.44 14.43 1.45
C ALA A 116 8.53 13.41 0.30
N ASP A 117 9.67 12.73 0.16
CA ASP A 117 9.84 11.65 -0.82
C ASP A 117 8.90 10.48 -0.49
N MET A 118 8.79 10.09 0.79
CA MET A 118 7.84 9.05 1.23
C MET A 118 6.38 9.44 0.98
N GLY A 119 6.03 10.72 1.22
CA GLY A 119 4.70 11.23 0.88
C GLY A 119 4.42 11.19 -0.62
N SER A 120 5.44 11.47 -1.44
CA SER A 120 5.32 11.39 -2.91
C SER A 120 5.12 9.96 -3.42
N ASP A 121 5.57 8.93 -2.68
CA ASP A 121 5.34 7.53 -3.04
C ASP A 121 3.85 7.18 -3.01
N GLY A 122 3.16 7.58 -1.94
CA GLY A 122 1.71 7.40 -1.85
C GLY A 122 0.97 8.13 -2.98
N ILE A 123 1.39 9.36 -3.31
CA ILE A 123 0.83 10.12 -4.43
C ILE A 123 1.11 9.43 -5.76
N ALA A 124 2.30 8.87 -5.96
CA ALA A 124 2.64 8.14 -7.19
C ALA A 124 1.74 6.91 -7.39
N ILE A 125 1.43 6.16 -6.32
CA ILE A 125 0.50 5.04 -6.36
C ILE A 125 -0.91 5.53 -6.76
N LEU A 126 -1.41 6.59 -6.13
CA LEU A 126 -2.73 7.13 -6.43
C LEU A 126 -2.83 7.61 -7.88
N ASN A 127 -1.81 8.31 -8.38
CA ASN A 127 -1.74 8.75 -9.77
C ASN A 127 -1.71 7.57 -10.75
N HIS A 128 -0.94 6.52 -10.45
CA HIS A 128 -0.86 5.30 -11.25
C HIS A 128 -2.22 4.59 -11.36
N LEU A 129 -2.97 4.59 -10.25
CA LEU A 129 -4.32 4.03 -10.19
C LEU A 129 -5.43 4.98 -10.67
N ASN A 130 -5.08 6.19 -11.14
CA ASN A 130 -6.01 7.25 -11.55
C ASN A 130 -6.99 7.66 -10.44
N ILE A 131 -6.52 7.74 -9.20
CA ILE A 131 -7.31 8.11 -8.01
C ILE A 131 -7.05 9.58 -7.67
N GLU A 132 -8.06 10.43 -7.81
CA GLU A 132 -7.97 11.87 -7.50
C GLU A 132 -8.24 12.18 -6.02
N LYS A 133 -9.02 11.33 -5.34
CA LYS A 133 -9.39 11.50 -3.93
C LYS A 133 -9.36 10.17 -3.21
N THR A 134 -8.84 10.15 -1.99
CA THR A 134 -8.75 8.96 -1.14
C THR A 134 -8.84 9.34 0.33
N HIS A 135 -9.28 8.40 1.15
CA HIS A 135 -9.05 8.44 2.59
C HIS A 135 -7.62 8.00 2.89
N ILE A 136 -7.06 8.48 4.01
CA ILE A 136 -5.75 8.08 4.54
C ILE A 136 -5.90 7.75 6.01
#